data_4fc8b5f8cdeb36482782818e85d3c511
#
_entry.id   4fc8b5f8cdeb36482782818e85d3c511
#
_cell.length_a   1.000
_cell.length_b   1.000
_cell.length_c   1.000
_cell.angle_alpha   90.00
_cell.angle_beta   90.00
_cell.angle_gamma   90.00
#
_symmetry.space_group_name_H-M   'P 1'
#
loop_
_entity.id
_entity.type
_entity.pdbx_description
1 polymer ?
#
loop_
_entity_poly.entity_id
_entity_poly.type
_entity_poly.pdbx_seq_one_letter_code
_entity_poly.pdbx_strand_id
1 'polypeptide(L)'
;LKDLTPWGDLDYLFIDMPPGTGDAYLTVAAEIQPNYVVLVTSQSRLAVQDTIKSKVMFDKLKIPILGIIDNMSYSTDLHSDEKIPDYPPLNLESEIGLKVLGSIPRAKDLANFNPNQPSPLFETIYNKLVKIT
;
A
#
# COMPACT_ATOMS: atom_id res chain seq x y z
N LEU A 1 -15.83 -3.62 -16.39
CA LEU A 1 -14.60 -2.87 -16.67
C LEU A 1 -13.44 -3.80 -17.01
N LYS A 2 -13.16 -4.83 -16.20
CA LYS A 2 -12.05 -5.78 -16.42
C LYS A 2 -12.14 -6.46 -17.80
N ASP A 3 -13.31 -6.88 -18.21
CA ASP A 3 -13.54 -7.65 -19.43
C ASP A 3 -13.87 -6.79 -20.67
N LEU A 4 -14.09 -5.49 -20.48
CA LEU A 4 -14.48 -4.56 -21.56
C LEU A 4 -13.33 -3.70 -22.08
N THR A 5 -12.18 -3.73 -21.42
CA THR A 5 -11.01 -2.93 -21.79
C THR A 5 -9.94 -3.85 -22.39
N PRO A 6 -9.48 -3.62 -23.62
CA PRO A 6 -8.39 -4.38 -24.22
C PRO A 6 -7.07 -3.95 -23.59
N TRP A 7 -6.69 -4.60 -22.51
CA TRP A 7 -5.46 -4.28 -21.78
C TRP A 7 -4.17 -4.72 -22.48
N GLY A 8 -4.27 -5.55 -23.52
CA GLY A 8 -3.12 -6.16 -24.18
C GLY A 8 -2.39 -7.16 -23.25
N ASP A 9 -1.14 -7.45 -23.57
CA ASP A 9 -0.29 -8.32 -22.75
C ASP A 9 0.31 -7.51 -21.61
N LEU A 10 -0.22 -7.69 -20.40
CA LEU A 10 0.25 -7.02 -19.17
C LEU A 10 0.81 -8.07 -18.20
N ASP A 11 1.99 -7.80 -17.64
CA ASP A 11 2.51 -8.57 -16.51
C ASP A 11 1.72 -8.29 -15.23
N TYR A 12 1.38 -7.02 -15.00
CA TYR A 12 0.64 -6.56 -13.82
C TYR A 12 -0.37 -5.47 -14.17
N LEU A 13 -1.52 -5.53 -13.53
CA LEU A 13 -2.54 -4.47 -13.52
C LEU A 13 -2.74 -4.00 -12.08
N PHE A 14 -2.37 -2.77 -11.79
CA PHE A 14 -2.63 -2.14 -10.50
C PHE A 14 -3.96 -1.42 -10.53
N ILE A 15 -4.76 -1.64 -9.51
CA ILE A 15 -6.09 -1.03 -9.35
C ILE A 15 -6.09 -0.25 -8.05
N ASP A 16 -6.22 1.05 -8.15
CA ASP A 16 -6.41 1.93 -6.99
C ASP A 16 -7.87 1.84 -6.53
N MET A 17 -8.03 1.43 -5.26
CA MET A 17 -9.36 1.21 -4.68
C MET A 17 -9.90 2.51 -4.07
N PRO A 18 -11.20 2.78 -4.16
CA PRO A 18 -11.80 3.92 -3.48
C PRO A 18 -11.57 3.81 -1.96
N PRO A 19 -11.52 4.94 -1.23
CA PRO A 19 -11.32 4.91 0.22
C PRO A 19 -12.50 4.30 0.97
N GLY A 20 -12.21 3.66 2.09
CA GLY A 20 -13.21 3.12 3.00
C GLY A 20 -13.43 1.61 2.87
N THR A 21 -14.39 1.10 3.64
CA THR A 21 -14.78 -0.32 3.71
C THR A 21 -16.28 -0.51 3.47
N GLY A 22 -16.92 0.46 2.79
CA GLY A 22 -18.36 0.43 2.51
C GLY A 22 -18.75 -0.51 1.37
N ASP A 23 -20.06 -0.58 1.09
CA ASP A 23 -20.63 -1.50 0.10
C ASP A 23 -20.02 -1.33 -1.31
N ALA A 24 -19.70 -0.10 -1.70
CA ALA A 24 -19.05 0.17 -2.98
C ALA A 24 -17.67 -0.49 -3.08
N TYR A 25 -16.91 -0.45 -2.00
CA TYR A 25 -15.60 -1.08 -1.90
C TYR A 25 -15.70 -2.62 -1.98
N LEU A 26 -16.66 -3.20 -1.26
CA LEU A 26 -16.95 -4.63 -1.29
C LEU A 26 -17.37 -5.08 -2.69
N THR A 27 -18.24 -4.32 -3.34
CA THR A 27 -18.70 -4.61 -4.70
C THR A 27 -17.54 -4.61 -5.68
N VAL A 28 -16.70 -3.57 -5.65
CA VAL A 28 -15.53 -3.48 -6.52
C VAL A 28 -14.57 -4.65 -6.28
N ALA A 29 -14.26 -4.96 -5.01
CA ALA A 29 -13.37 -6.07 -4.68
C ALA A 29 -13.92 -7.44 -5.14
N ALA A 30 -15.23 -7.64 -4.99
CA ALA A 30 -15.89 -8.88 -5.41
C ALA A 30 -15.99 -9.03 -6.94
N GLU A 31 -16.23 -7.93 -7.66
CA GLU A 31 -16.32 -7.94 -9.13
C GLU A 31 -14.97 -8.06 -9.82
N ILE A 32 -13.96 -7.36 -9.30
CA ILE A 32 -12.62 -7.38 -9.88
C ILE A 32 -11.90 -8.69 -9.59
N GLN A 33 -12.12 -9.26 -8.41
CA GLN A 33 -11.44 -10.47 -7.93
C GLN A 33 -9.92 -10.39 -8.16
N PRO A 34 -9.22 -9.46 -7.51
CA PRO A 34 -7.78 -9.31 -7.69
C PRO A 34 -7.06 -10.56 -7.22
N ASN A 35 -5.93 -10.90 -7.85
CA ASN A 35 -5.10 -12.01 -7.43
C ASN A 35 -4.50 -11.75 -6.04
N TYR A 36 -4.14 -10.50 -5.77
CA TYR A 36 -3.48 -10.06 -4.54
C TYR A 36 -3.91 -8.65 -4.16
N VAL A 37 -3.75 -8.34 -2.90
CA VAL A 37 -3.96 -6.99 -2.34
C VAL A 37 -2.73 -6.55 -1.57
N VAL A 38 -2.41 -5.27 -1.69
CA VAL A 38 -1.46 -4.57 -0.83
C VAL A 38 -2.23 -3.51 -0.05
N LEU A 39 -2.12 -3.51 1.27
CA LEU A 39 -2.73 -2.50 2.10
C LEU A 39 -1.77 -1.33 2.31
N VAL A 40 -2.30 -0.12 2.31
CA VAL A 40 -1.53 1.09 2.59
C VAL A 40 -2.05 1.69 3.88
N THR A 41 -1.16 1.97 4.82
CA THR A 41 -1.49 2.57 6.11
C THR A 41 -0.50 3.67 6.46
N SER A 42 -0.72 4.36 7.55
CA SER A 42 0.25 5.27 8.16
C SER A 42 0.43 4.94 9.64
N GLN A 43 1.36 5.62 10.33
CA GLN A 43 1.60 5.46 11.76
C GLN A 43 0.47 6.04 12.66
N SER A 44 -0.63 6.50 12.07
CA SER A 44 -1.82 6.95 12.80
C SER A 44 -2.64 5.76 13.31
N ARG A 45 -3.02 5.79 14.59
CA ARG A 45 -3.88 4.74 15.18
C ARG A 45 -5.21 4.57 14.43
N LEU A 46 -5.77 5.67 13.92
CA LEU A 46 -7.01 5.62 13.14
C LEU A 46 -6.79 4.89 11.81
N ALA A 47 -5.71 5.20 11.09
CA ALA A 47 -5.36 4.52 9.85
C ALA A 47 -5.10 3.02 10.07
N VAL A 48 -4.42 2.67 11.16
CA VAL A 48 -4.17 1.26 11.53
C VAL A 48 -5.49 0.52 11.77
N GLN A 49 -6.44 1.12 12.50
CA GLN A 49 -7.75 0.52 12.72
C GLN A 49 -8.53 0.30 11.42
N ASP A 50 -8.49 1.26 10.51
CA ASP A 50 -9.16 1.12 9.22
C ASP A 50 -8.48 0.07 8.33
N THR A 51 -7.15 -0.02 8.41
CA THR A 51 -6.38 -1.09 7.74
C THR A 51 -6.75 -2.48 8.27
N ILE A 52 -6.94 -2.62 9.60
CA ILE A 52 -7.40 -3.88 10.21
C ILE A 52 -8.79 -4.25 9.69
N LYS A 53 -9.72 -3.29 9.57
CA LYS A 53 -11.05 -3.55 8.98
C LYS A 53 -10.94 -4.03 7.53
N SER A 54 -10.10 -3.37 6.73
CA SER A 54 -9.83 -3.77 5.34
C SER A 54 -9.25 -5.18 5.27
N LYS A 55 -8.28 -5.51 6.15
CA LYS A 55 -7.73 -6.85 6.25
C LYS A 55 -8.82 -7.90 6.51
N VAL A 56 -9.64 -7.69 7.53
CA VAL A 56 -10.75 -8.61 7.87
C VAL A 56 -11.70 -8.81 6.69
N MET A 57 -11.95 -7.76 5.92
CA MET A 57 -12.79 -7.84 4.73
C MET A 57 -12.16 -8.70 3.63
N PHE A 58 -10.89 -8.46 3.27
CA PHE A 58 -10.20 -9.26 2.25
C PHE A 58 -10.02 -10.73 2.69
N ASP A 59 -9.77 -10.97 3.98
CA ASP A 59 -9.74 -12.33 4.55
C ASP A 59 -11.09 -13.06 4.33
N LYS A 60 -12.22 -12.36 4.55
CA LYS A 60 -13.57 -12.91 4.27
C LYS A 60 -13.80 -13.20 2.80
N LEU A 61 -13.30 -12.36 1.91
CA LEU A 61 -13.35 -12.54 0.47
C LEU A 61 -12.35 -13.59 -0.03
N LYS A 62 -11.49 -14.12 0.85
CA LYS A 62 -10.41 -15.07 0.53
C LYS A 62 -9.43 -14.52 -0.52
N ILE A 63 -9.21 -13.22 -0.51
CA ILE A 63 -8.24 -12.55 -1.38
C ILE A 63 -6.92 -12.44 -0.61
N PRO A 64 -5.81 -12.98 -1.13
CA PRO A 64 -4.52 -12.94 -0.46
C PRO A 64 -3.99 -11.52 -0.29
N ILE A 65 -3.50 -11.19 0.90
CA ILE A 65 -2.87 -9.90 1.21
C ILE A 65 -1.36 -10.12 1.27
N LEU A 66 -0.60 -9.46 0.38
CA LEU A 66 0.86 -9.59 0.31
C LEU A 66 1.57 -8.92 1.48
N GLY A 67 1.00 -7.85 2.01
CA GLY A 67 1.54 -7.09 3.13
C GLY A 67 1.03 -5.66 3.16
N ILE A 68 1.71 -4.82 3.94
CA ILE A 68 1.40 -3.41 4.11
C ILE A 68 2.53 -2.50 3.64
N ILE A 69 2.16 -1.34 3.14
CA ILE A 69 3.05 -0.20 2.92
C ILE A 69 2.79 0.83 4.01
N ASP A 70 3.84 1.20 4.73
CA ASP A 70 3.81 2.25 5.73
C ASP A 70 4.03 3.60 5.05
N ASN A 71 2.95 4.32 4.77
CA ASN A 71 2.97 5.57 4.04
C ASN A 71 3.07 6.78 4.99
N MET A 72 3.76 7.81 4.55
CA MET A 72 4.02 9.02 5.36
C MET A 72 4.66 8.70 6.71
N SER A 73 5.54 7.70 6.76
CA SER A 73 6.07 7.15 8.00
C SER A 73 7.14 8.01 8.64
N TYR A 74 7.84 8.82 7.85
CA TYR A 74 8.91 9.69 8.33
C TYR A 74 9.10 10.89 7.41
N SER A 75 9.75 11.93 7.93
CA SER A 75 10.32 13.04 7.17
C SER A 75 11.84 12.90 7.17
N THR A 76 12.50 13.42 6.16
CA THR A 76 13.97 13.48 6.11
C THR A 76 14.43 14.86 6.56
N ASP A 77 15.39 14.93 7.46
CA ASP A 77 16.02 16.19 7.83
C ASP A 77 16.80 16.77 6.65
N LEU A 78 16.62 18.07 6.39
CA LEU A 78 17.22 18.74 5.23
C LEU A 78 18.75 18.87 5.29
N HIS A 79 19.36 18.64 6.46
CA HIS A 79 20.78 18.87 6.70
C HIS A 79 21.57 17.60 6.98
N SER A 80 20.90 16.56 7.52
CA SER A 80 21.55 15.34 8.00
C SER A 80 21.13 14.07 7.28
N ASP A 81 20.14 14.14 6.37
CA ASP A 81 19.47 12.98 5.77
C ASP A 81 18.90 11.98 6.81
N GLU A 82 18.80 12.41 8.06
CA GLU A 82 18.26 11.58 9.13
C GLU A 82 16.74 11.43 8.98
N LYS A 83 16.26 10.21 9.18
CA LYS A 83 14.83 9.91 9.16
C LYS A 83 14.20 10.28 10.49
N ILE A 84 13.32 11.26 10.48
CA ILE A 84 12.57 11.71 11.65
C ILE A 84 11.16 11.13 11.57
N PRO A 85 10.74 10.23 12.47
CA PRO A 85 9.37 9.73 12.51
C PRO A 85 8.39 10.88 12.80
N ASP A 86 7.32 10.96 12.03
CA ASP A 86 6.27 11.98 12.23
C ASP A 86 5.36 11.66 13.44
N TYR A 87 5.32 10.41 13.86
CA TYR A 87 4.55 9.91 15.01
C TYR A 87 5.41 8.97 15.85
N PRO A 88 5.09 8.76 17.13
CA PRO A 88 5.67 7.65 17.88
C PRO A 88 5.48 6.35 17.08
N PRO A 89 6.57 5.61 16.78
CA PRO A 89 6.49 4.48 15.90
C PRO A 89 5.61 3.37 16.49
N LEU A 90 4.61 2.96 15.73
CA LEU A 90 3.80 1.78 16.03
C LEU A 90 4.47 0.55 15.42
N ASN A 91 4.39 -0.57 16.09
CA ASN A 91 4.78 -1.84 15.48
C ASN A 91 3.62 -2.34 14.59
N LEU A 92 3.58 -1.85 13.34
CA LEU A 92 2.51 -2.16 12.40
C LEU A 92 2.38 -3.66 12.14
N GLU A 93 3.48 -4.40 12.11
CA GLU A 93 3.43 -5.85 11.89
C GLU A 93 2.71 -6.57 13.02
N SER A 94 2.95 -6.18 14.26
CA SER A 94 2.26 -6.78 15.40
C SER A 94 0.82 -6.31 15.54
N GLU A 95 0.53 -5.05 15.21
CA GLU A 95 -0.81 -4.46 15.31
C GLU A 95 -1.77 -5.02 14.24
N ILE A 96 -1.29 -5.20 13.01
CA ILE A 96 -2.10 -5.60 11.86
C ILE A 96 -1.97 -7.09 11.56
N GLY A 97 -0.85 -7.70 11.96
CA GLY A 97 -0.58 -9.12 11.69
C GLY A 97 -0.15 -9.36 10.23
N LEU A 98 0.48 -8.40 9.58
CA LEU A 98 0.99 -8.48 8.21
C LEU A 98 2.41 -7.89 8.14
N LYS A 99 3.22 -8.38 7.19
CA LYS A 99 4.57 -7.84 6.96
C LYS A 99 4.56 -6.44 6.37
N VAL A 100 5.47 -5.59 6.80
CA VAL A 100 5.77 -4.31 6.16
C VAL A 100 6.65 -4.52 4.94
N LEU A 101 6.13 -4.23 3.76
CA LEU A 101 6.85 -4.35 2.49
C LEU A 101 7.81 -3.17 2.26
N GLY A 102 7.45 -2.00 2.76
CA GLY A 102 8.27 -0.81 2.69
C GLY A 102 7.64 0.37 3.40
N SER A 103 8.47 1.39 3.66
CA SER A 103 8.07 2.64 4.29
C SER A 103 8.33 3.80 3.33
N ILE A 104 7.34 4.67 3.15
CA ILE A 104 7.37 5.81 2.25
C ILE A 104 7.44 7.10 3.07
N PRO A 105 8.36 8.02 2.76
CA PRO A 105 8.45 9.30 3.46
C PRO A 105 7.26 10.21 3.17
N ARG A 106 7.13 11.27 3.96
CA ARG A 106 6.15 12.32 3.72
C ARG A 106 6.51 13.15 2.48
N ALA A 107 5.49 13.72 1.84
CA ALA A 107 5.51 14.31 0.49
C ALA A 107 6.57 15.38 0.17
N LYS A 108 7.28 15.95 1.15
CA LYS A 108 8.37 16.89 0.83
C LYS A 108 9.45 16.22 -0.03
N ASP A 109 9.75 14.97 0.26
CA ASP A 109 10.77 14.18 -0.46
C ASP A 109 10.23 13.61 -1.78
N LEU A 110 8.91 13.63 -1.95
CA LEU A 110 8.22 13.21 -3.17
C LEU A 110 7.81 14.39 -4.07
N ALA A 111 7.98 15.63 -3.64
CA ALA A 111 7.60 16.82 -4.40
C ALA A 111 8.30 16.92 -5.78
N ASN A 112 9.48 16.31 -5.90
CA ASN A 112 10.25 16.22 -7.13
C ASN A 112 10.16 14.84 -7.80
N PHE A 113 9.19 14.02 -7.40
CA PHE A 113 9.00 12.69 -8.01
C PHE A 113 8.68 12.83 -9.50
N ASN A 114 9.56 12.27 -10.31
CA ASN A 114 9.33 12.16 -11.75
C ASN A 114 8.87 10.73 -12.07
N PRO A 115 7.63 10.50 -12.51
CA PRO A 115 7.12 9.16 -12.80
C PRO A 115 7.89 8.46 -13.94
N ASN A 116 8.63 9.21 -14.74
CA ASN A 116 9.45 8.66 -15.84
C ASN A 116 10.88 8.30 -15.39
N GLN A 117 11.23 8.50 -14.13
CA GLN A 117 12.53 8.12 -13.57
C GLN A 117 12.33 7.09 -12.46
N PRO A 118 13.08 5.98 -12.49
CA PRO A 118 13.07 5.00 -11.43
C PRO A 118 13.42 5.65 -10.09
N SER A 119 12.62 5.39 -9.06
CA SER A 119 12.92 5.79 -7.70
C SER A 119 13.42 4.57 -6.93
N PRO A 120 14.62 4.58 -6.34
CA PRO A 120 15.14 3.45 -5.57
C PRO A 120 14.19 2.96 -4.47
N LEU A 121 13.40 3.88 -3.91
CA LEU A 121 12.38 3.56 -2.91
C LEU A 121 11.28 2.67 -3.49
N PHE A 122 10.69 3.09 -4.62
CA PHE A 122 9.62 2.33 -5.27
C PHE A 122 10.14 1.06 -5.93
N GLU A 123 11.36 1.06 -6.48
CA GLU A 123 12.00 -0.15 -6.97
C GLU A 123 12.18 -1.21 -5.88
N THR A 124 12.57 -0.79 -4.69
CA THR A 124 12.71 -1.70 -3.54
C THR A 124 11.36 -2.35 -3.19
N ILE A 125 10.28 -1.56 -3.15
CA ILE A 125 8.93 -2.07 -2.87
C ILE A 125 8.47 -2.99 -4.00
N TYR A 126 8.62 -2.55 -5.25
CA TYR A 126 8.28 -3.33 -6.44
C TYR A 126 8.96 -4.69 -6.47
N ASN A 127 10.28 -4.72 -6.26
CA ASN A 127 11.05 -5.95 -6.23
C ASN A 127 10.64 -6.92 -5.13
N LYS A 128 10.12 -6.41 -4.00
CA LYS A 128 9.53 -7.27 -2.96
C LYS A 128 8.20 -7.84 -3.41
N LEU A 129 7.35 -7.03 -4.05
CA LEU A 129 6.04 -7.48 -4.55
C LEU A 129 6.20 -8.59 -5.60
N VAL A 130 7.05 -8.36 -6.61
CA VAL A 130 7.30 -9.33 -7.70
C VAL A 130 7.88 -10.66 -7.20
N LYS A 131 8.64 -10.66 -6.11
CA LYS A 131 9.19 -11.91 -5.53
C LYS A 131 8.15 -12.72 -4.74
N ILE A 132 7.05 -12.12 -4.36
CA ILE A 132 6.01 -12.77 -3.55
C ILE A 132 4.87 -13.29 -4.45
N THR A 133 4.67 -12.67 -5.61
CA THR A 133 3.67 -13.05 -6.63
C THR A 133 4.22 -14.11 -7.58
#